data_00eebdf0cf09c2fbb9b230c39368f31c
#
_entry.id   00eebdf0cf09c2fbb9b230c39368f31c
#
_cell.length_a   1.000
_cell.length_b   1.000
_cell.length_c   1.000
_cell.angle_alpha   90.00
_cell.angle_beta   90.00
_cell.angle_gamma   90.00
#
_symmetry.space_group_name_H-M   'P 1'
#
loop_
_entity.id
_entity.type
_entity.pdbx_description
1 polymer ?
#
loop_
_entity_poly.entity_id
_entity_poly.type
_entity_poly.pdbx_seq_one_letter_code
_entity_poly.pdbx_strand_id
1 'polypeptide(L)'
;AASDVYKRQIKNNEFPKFLNQLAIDLTNFYFKKLNKPFKVNNKLLGKGYDPVTTCDKAFEKFIRAKISKKFPGHEIIGEEFGYKKTKSDFSWVIDPIDGTRSFVIGSPTWSNLISVNYKGNPIHGLANFPMLNKYYYNQSPKIAYVVENKKRKKLSVNKNVKFKDIKLTAGFHGAISLNQQKKIPKLLKLIQFPCSDALSYAQICEGRIDVVIQCNNKIWDIHPLIPIINASGGIVTTWDNQNAKQAGHVVVSSNKTIHKKILGLLKP
;
A
#
# COMPACT_ATOMS: atom_id res chain seq x y z
N ALA A 1 -2.82 -29.95 -9.52
CA ALA A 1 -4.07 -29.13 -9.55
C ALA A 1 -3.86 -27.68 -9.09
N ALA A 2 -3.45 -27.38 -7.82
CA ALA A 2 -3.25 -26.00 -7.37
C ALA A 2 -2.12 -25.28 -8.11
N SER A 3 -1.02 -25.97 -8.42
CA SER A 3 0.11 -25.41 -9.15
C SER A 3 -0.23 -25.05 -10.61
N ASP A 4 -1.15 -25.76 -11.21
CA ASP A 4 -1.55 -25.54 -12.61
C ASP A 4 -2.52 -24.35 -12.73
N VAL A 5 -3.42 -24.17 -11.76
CA VAL A 5 -4.27 -22.96 -11.66
C VAL A 5 -3.39 -21.72 -11.45
N TYR A 6 -2.39 -21.79 -10.57
CA TYR A 6 -1.43 -20.71 -10.34
C TYR A 6 -0.66 -20.34 -11.61
N LYS A 7 -0.07 -21.33 -12.29
CA LYS A 7 0.67 -21.13 -13.55
C LYS A 7 -0.24 -20.53 -14.63
N ARG A 8 -1.48 -20.97 -14.73
CA ARG A 8 -2.46 -20.49 -15.70
C ARG A 8 -2.84 -19.01 -15.42
N GLN A 9 -3.13 -18.67 -14.16
CA GLN A 9 -3.52 -17.30 -13.78
C GLN A 9 -2.38 -16.29 -13.98
N ILE A 10 -1.13 -16.68 -13.67
CA ILE A 10 0.06 -15.85 -13.94
C ILE A 10 0.32 -15.76 -15.46
N LYS A 11 0.29 -16.87 -16.18
CA LYS A 11 0.56 -16.91 -17.63
C LYS A 11 -0.43 -16.04 -18.42
N ASN A 12 -1.68 -15.95 -17.97
CA ASN A 12 -2.72 -15.19 -18.64
C ASN A 12 -2.80 -13.71 -18.20
N ASN A 13 -1.93 -13.24 -17.30
CA ASN A 13 -1.99 -11.88 -16.73
C ASN A 13 -3.38 -11.52 -16.16
N GLU A 14 -4.10 -12.49 -15.59
CA GLU A 14 -5.46 -12.26 -15.09
C GLU A 14 -5.52 -11.25 -13.96
N PHE A 15 -4.59 -11.35 -13.00
CA PHE A 15 -4.55 -10.44 -11.84
C PHE A 15 -4.27 -8.98 -12.25
N PRO A 16 -3.21 -8.67 -13.03
CA PRO A 16 -2.97 -7.31 -13.47
C PRO A 16 -4.13 -6.72 -14.29
N LYS A 17 -4.75 -7.51 -15.17
CA LYS A 17 -5.92 -7.07 -15.94
C LYS A 17 -7.10 -6.74 -15.04
N PHE A 18 -7.38 -7.60 -14.05
CA PHE A 18 -8.44 -7.38 -13.08
C PHE A 18 -8.17 -6.14 -12.22
N LEU A 19 -6.94 -5.98 -11.68
CA LEU A 19 -6.57 -4.83 -10.86
C LEU A 19 -6.66 -3.50 -11.63
N ASN A 20 -6.26 -3.48 -12.90
CA ASN A 20 -6.44 -2.31 -13.76
C ASN A 20 -7.92 -1.92 -13.92
N GLN A 21 -8.79 -2.89 -14.22
CA GLN A 21 -10.21 -2.62 -14.33
C GLN A 21 -10.83 -2.21 -13.00
N LEU A 22 -10.38 -2.85 -11.90
CA LEU A 22 -10.85 -2.53 -10.56
C LEU A 22 -10.51 -1.08 -10.15
N ALA A 23 -9.33 -0.58 -10.51
CA ALA A 23 -8.95 0.82 -10.25
C ALA A 23 -9.93 1.81 -10.91
N ILE A 24 -10.27 1.55 -12.18
CA ILE A 24 -11.25 2.37 -12.91
C ILE A 24 -12.64 2.27 -12.26
N ASP A 25 -13.06 1.06 -11.91
CA ASP A 25 -14.35 0.82 -11.28
C ASP A 25 -14.45 1.51 -9.91
N LEU A 26 -13.38 1.50 -9.11
CA LEU A 26 -13.31 2.15 -7.78
C LEU A 26 -13.39 3.67 -7.91
N THR A 27 -12.64 4.25 -8.83
CA THR A 27 -12.69 5.69 -9.10
C THR A 27 -14.09 6.12 -9.55
N ASN A 28 -14.70 5.37 -10.47
CA ASN A 28 -16.07 5.62 -10.91
C ASN A 28 -17.10 5.43 -9.77
N PHE A 29 -16.91 4.42 -8.92
CA PHE A 29 -17.78 4.16 -7.78
C PHE A 29 -17.73 5.30 -6.76
N TYR A 30 -16.53 5.84 -6.48
CA TYR A 30 -16.39 7.02 -5.64
C TYR A 30 -17.18 8.21 -6.17
N PHE A 31 -16.88 8.66 -7.38
CA PHE A 31 -17.51 9.87 -7.94
C PHE A 31 -19.02 9.73 -8.16
N LYS A 32 -19.51 8.54 -8.51
CA LYS A 32 -20.94 8.32 -8.76
C LYS A 32 -21.76 8.06 -7.49
N LYS A 33 -21.18 7.49 -6.44
CA LYS A 33 -21.93 6.97 -5.29
C LYS A 33 -21.49 7.50 -3.93
N LEU A 34 -20.21 7.76 -3.74
CA LEU A 34 -19.61 8.05 -2.43
C LEU A 34 -19.15 9.50 -2.25
N ASN A 35 -19.00 10.26 -3.33
CA ASN A 35 -18.66 11.70 -3.27
C ASN A 35 -19.88 12.53 -2.82
N LYS A 36 -20.24 12.36 -1.55
CA LYS A 36 -21.39 12.98 -0.87
C LYS A 36 -21.14 12.94 0.65
N PRO A 37 -21.93 13.67 1.48
CA PRO A 37 -21.79 13.61 2.92
C PRO A 37 -21.78 12.18 3.47
N PHE A 38 -20.88 11.88 4.38
CA PHE A 38 -20.67 10.58 5.01
C PHE A 38 -20.64 10.68 6.53
N LYS A 39 -20.86 9.56 7.21
CA LYS A 39 -20.74 9.48 8.68
C LYS A 39 -19.35 8.98 9.05
N VAL A 40 -18.78 9.54 10.10
CA VAL A 40 -17.50 9.17 10.70
C VAL A 40 -17.77 8.55 12.06
N ASN A 41 -17.19 7.40 12.33
CA ASN A 41 -17.17 6.76 13.64
C ASN A 41 -15.71 6.59 14.09
N ASN A 42 -15.46 6.54 15.38
CA ASN A 42 -14.15 6.19 15.93
C ASN A 42 -14.15 4.70 16.31
N LYS A 43 -13.18 3.92 15.81
CA LYS A 43 -13.04 2.49 16.15
C LYS A 43 -12.54 2.31 17.58
N LEU A 44 -11.85 3.30 18.15
CA LEU A 44 -11.30 3.24 19.50
C LEU A 44 -12.35 3.66 20.54
N LEU A 45 -12.52 2.83 21.56
CA LEU A 45 -13.30 3.14 22.77
C LEU A 45 -12.32 3.73 23.79
N GLY A 46 -12.33 5.06 23.99
CA GLY A 46 -11.46 5.75 24.95
C GLY A 46 -10.50 6.76 24.32
N LYS A 47 -9.24 6.80 24.79
CA LYS A 47 -8.23 7.75 24.25
C LYS A 47 -7.69 7.27 22.91
N GLY A 48 -7.65 8.17 21.93
CA GLY A 48 -7.13 7.93 20.59
C GLY A 48 -8.18 8.20 19.51
N TYR A 49 -7.72 8.24 18.26
CA TYR A 49 -8.55 8.50 17.09
C TYR A 49 -8.18 7.56 15.95
N ASP A 50 -9.09 6.64 15.65
CA ASP A 50 -9.01 5.68 14.54
C ASP A 50 -10.34 5.74 13.78
N PRO A 51 -10.47 6.68 12.83
CA PRO A 51 -11.73 6.91 12.14
C PRO A 51 -12.06 5.79 11.15
N VAL A 52 -13.35 5.47 11.05
CA VAL A 52 -13.94 4.70 9.97
C VAL A 52 -15.16 5.43 9.44
N THR A 53 -15.35 5.43 8.14
CA THR A 53 -16.50 6.09 7.52
C THR A 53 -17.46 5.08 6.91
N THR A 54 -18.66 5.54 6.58
CA THR A 54 -19.60 4.71 5.79
C THR A 54 -19.05 4.39 4.41
N CYS A 55 -18.09 5.18 3.92
CA CYS A 55 -17.43 4.98 2.63
C CYS A 55 -16.46 3.80 2.66
N ASP A 56 -15.69 3.61 3.76
CA ASP A 56 -14.79 2.45 3.95
C ASP A 56 -15.57 1.15 3.76
N LYS A 57 -16.68 1.02 4.49
CA LYS A 57 -17.54 -0.17 4.41
C LYS A 57 -18.17 -0.36 3.02
N ALA A 58 -18.56 0.74 2.36
CA ALA A 58 -19.13 0.67 1.02
C ALA A 58 -18.08 0.24 -0.02
N PHE A 59 -16.87 0.78 0.04
CA PHE A 59 -15.76 0.37 -0.82
C PHE A 59 -15.41 -1.11 -0.60
N GLU A 60 -15.25 -1.56 0.64
CA GLU A 60 -14.88 -2.95 0.89
C GLU A 60 -15.94 -3.93 0.40
N LYS A 61 -17.23 -3.64 0.60
CA LYS A 61 -18.33 -4.43 0.03
C LYS A 61 -18.23 -4.51 -1.49
N PHE A 62 -17.98 -3.38 -2.15
CA PHE A 62 -17.84 -3.31 -3.59
C PHE A 62 -16.65 -4.15 -4.09
N ILE A 63 -15.48 -4.02 -3.46
CA ILE A 63 -14.27 -4.77 -3.81
C ILE A 63 -14.49 -6.27 -3.62
N ARG A 64 -15.04 -6.68 -2.47
CA ARG A 64 -15.36 -8.08 -2.18
C ARG A 64 -16.32 -8.69 -3.20
N ALA A 65 -17.34 -7.96 -3.61
CA ALA A 65 -18.29 -8.42 -4.64
C ALA A 65 -17.59 -8.65 -5.99
N LYS A 66 -16.72 -7.72 -6.40
CA LYS A 66 -15.94 -7.85 -7.64
C LYS A 66 -14.99 -9.04 -7.61
N ILE A 67 -14.25 -9.21 -6.50
CA ILE A 67 -13.33 -10.34 -6.30
C ILE A 67 -14.10 -11.65 -6.29
N SER A 68 -15.16 -11.77 -5.49
CA SER A 68 -15.95 -13.01 -5.36
C SER A 68 -16.61 -13.43 -6.66
N LYS A 69 -17.00 -12.46 -7.50
CA LYS A 69 -17.56 -12.76 -8.85
C LYS A 69 -16.49 -13.31 -9.80
N LYS A 70 -15.27 -12.78 -9.78
CA LYS A 70 -14.21 -13.20 -10.72
C LYS A 70 -13.38 -14.37 -10.21
N PHE A 71 -13.18 -14.45 -8.89
CA PHE A 71 -12.35 -15.44 -8.20
C PHE A 71 -13.10 -16.05 -7.01
N PRO A 72 -14.18 -16.82 -7.24
CA PRO A 72 -15.13 -17.24 -6.17
C PRO A 72 -14.48 -18.09 -5.08
N GLY A 73 -13.40 -18.81 -5.40
CA GLY A 73 -12.69 -19.68 -4.45
C GLY A 73 -11.61 -18.98 -3.62
N HIS A 74 -11.26 -17.74 -3.91
CA HIS A 74 -10.16 -17.06 -3.22
C HIS A 74 -10.56 -16.57 -1.82
N GLU A 75 -9.59 -16.54 -0.92
CA GLU A 75 -9.73 -15.91 0.40
C GLU A 75 -9.74 -14.38 0.28
N ILE A 76 -10.39 -13.71 1.23
CA ILE A 76 -10.39 -12.24 1.29
C ILE A 76 -10.18 -11.82 2.74
N ILE A 77 -9.17 -10.98 2.96
CA ILE A 77 -8.85 -10.34 4.23
C ILE A 77 -9.04 -8.84 4.03
N GLY A 78 -9.96 -8.24 4.74
CA GLY A 78 -10.21 -6.80 4.65
C GLY A 78 -10.22 -6.15 6.01
N GLU A 79 -9.93 -4.87 6.05
CA GLU A 79 -9.86 -4.10 7.28
C GLU A 79 -11.22 -4.01 7.99
N GLU A 80 -12.31 -3.84 7.24
CA GLU A 80 -13.64 -3.54 7.80
C GLU A 80 -14.51 -4.77 8.03
N PHE A 81 -14.42 -5.79 7.19
CA PHE A 81 -15.23 -7.01 7.28
C PHE A 81 -14.41 -8.27 7.58
N GLY A 82 -13.13 -8.10 7.95
CA GLY A 82 -12.30 -9.20 8.41
C GLY A 82 -12.04 -10.27 7.34
N TYR A 83 -11.99 -11.53 7.78
CA TYR A 83 -11.47 -12.64 7.00
C TYR A 83 -12.55 -13.57 6.46
N LYS A 84 -12.65 -13.71 5.15
CA LYS A 84 -13.36 -14.79 4.46
C LYS A 84 -12.39 -15.91 4.14
N LYS A 85 -12.35 -16.93 4.99
CA LYS A 85 -11.49 -18.11 4.85
C LYS A 85 -12.05 -19.08 3.80
N THR A 86 -11.13 -19.67 3.02
CA THR A 86 -11.41 -20.78 2.09
C THR A 86 -10.24 -21.77 2.14
N LYS A 87 -10.20 -22.75 1.20
CA LYS A 87 -9.06 -23.67 1.03
C LYS A 87 -8.11 -23.24 -0.07
N SER A 88 -8.14 -21.95 -0.46
CA SER A 88 -7.33 -21.43 -1.57
C SER A 88 -5.91 -21.09 -1.12
N ASP A 89 -4.92 -21.33 -1.95
CA ASP A 89 -3.57 -20.76 -1.81
C ASP A 89 -3.53 -19.25 -2.11
N PHE A 90 -4.59 -18.69 -2.73
CA PHE A 90 -4.72 -17.28 -3.03
C PHE A 90 -5.55 -16.56 -1.98
N SER A 91 -5.06 -15.41 -1.55
CA SER A 91 -5.81 -14.47 -0.72
C SER A 91 -5.71 -13.05 -1.27
N TRP A 92 -6.75 -12.27 -1.05
CA TRP A 92 -6.81 -10.85 -1.32
C TRP A 92 -6.73 -10.10 -0.01
N VAL A 93 -5.86 -9.09 0.05
CA VAL A 93 -5.77 -8.21 1.22
C VAL A 93 -6.23 -6.83 0.79
N ILE A 94 -7.15 -6.23 1.54
CA ILE A 94 -7.88 -5.02 1.15
C ILE A 94 -7.81 -3.98 2.27
N ASP A 95 -7.35 -2.79 1.93
CA ASP A 95 -7.64 -1.56 2.64
C ASP A 95 -8.59 -0.74 1.77
N PRO A 96 -9.84 -0.54 2.20
CA PRO A 96 -10.82 0.20 1.40
C PRO A 96 -10.49 1.69 1.29
N ILE A 97 -9.94 2.31 2.35
CA ILE A 97 -9.50 3.71 2.38
C ILE A 97 -8.25 3.83 3.25
N ASP A 98 -7.08 3.58 2.67
CA ASP A 98 -5.81 3.96 3.31
C ASP A 98 -5.74 5.48 3.45
N GLY A 99 -5.34 5.95 4.64
CA GLY A 99 -5.38 7.37 4.97
C GLY A 99 -6.79 7.86 5.27
N THR A 100 -7.59 7.14 6.05
CA THR A 100 -8.95 7.54 6.44
C THR A 100 -8.98 8.93 7.10
N ARG A 101 -7.92 9.31 7.84
CA ARG A 101 -7.79 10.68 8.38
C ARG A 101 -7.70 11.72 7.29
N SER A 102 -6.94 11.45 6.23
CA SER A 102 -6.84 12.28 5.02
C SER A 102 -8.19 12.38 4.32
N PHE A 103 -8.90 11.25 4.20
CA PHE A 103 -10.25 11.21 3.63
C PHE A 103 -11.23 12.09 4.40
N VAL A 104 -11.25 12.00 5.73
CA VAL A 104 -12.18 12.76 6.62
C VAL A 104 -11.99 14.27 6.48
N ILE A 105 -10.77 14.76 6.30
CA ILE A 105 -10.48 16.19 6.13
C ILE A 105 -10.52 16.67 4.67
N GLY A 106 -10.91 15.79 3.72
CA GLY A 106 -10.99 16.14 2.30
C GLY A 106 -9.63 16.24 1.58
N SER A 107 -8.55 15.72 2.17
CA SER A 107 -7.25 15.63 1.49
C SER A 107 -7.33 14.63 0.31
N PRO A 108 -6.73 14.92 -0.85
CA PRO A 108 -6.79 14.04 -2.02
C PRO A 108 -5.83 12.84 -1.93
N THR A 109 -5.11 12.65 -0.82
CA THR A 109 -3.99 11.71 -0.71
C THR A 109 -4.39 10.30 -0.27
N TRP A 110 -5.65 10.08 0.12
CA TRP A 110 -6.17 8.77 0.46
C TRP A 110 -6.22 7.80 -0.74
N SER A 111 -6.20 6.51 -0.47
CA SER A 111 -6.17 5.49 -1.52
C SER A 111 -7.00 4.25 -1.21
N ASN A 112 -7.32 3.48 -2.26
CA ASN A 112 -7.75 2.09 -2.09
C ASN A 112 -6.54 1.19 -2.32
N LEU A 113 -6.24 0.29 -1.40
CA LEU A 113 -5.12 -0.63 -1.49
C LEU A 113 -5.62 -2.07 -1.61
N ILE A 114 -5.16 -2.78 -2.64
CA ILE A 114 -5.57 -4.16 -2.88
C ILE A 114 -4.34 -5.01 -3.24
N SER A 115 -4.15 -6.12 -2.54
CA SER A 115 -3.10 -7.09 -2.82
C SER A 115 -3.67 -8.43 -3.23
N VAL A 116 -3.01 -9.10 -4.18
CA VAL A 116 -3.14 -10.53 -4.43
C VAL A 116 -1.96 -11.23 -3.80
N ASN A 117 -2.22 -12.15 -2.90
CA ASN A 117 -1.20 -12.96 -2.24
C ASN A 117 -1.30 -14.41 -2.71
N TYR A 118 -0.15 -15.08 -2.82
CA TYR A 118 -0.06 -16.52 -3.02
C TYR A 118 0.72 -17.14 -1.85
N LYS A 119 0.09 -18.06 -1.12
CA LYS A 119 0.65 -18.67 0.09
C LYS A 119 1.21 -17.61 1.06
N GLY A 120 0.39 -16.56 1.30
CA GLY A 120 0.72 -15.47 2.20
C GLY A 120 1.79 -14.46 1.69
N ASN A 121 2.30 -14.63 0.46
CA ASN A 121 3.27 -13.70 -0.13
C ASN A 121 2.59 -12.78 -1.14
N PRO A 122 2.70 -11.45 -1.00
CA PRO A 122 2.16 -10.49 -1.97
C PRO A 122 2.83 -10.65 -3.34
N ILE A 123 2.03 -10.89 -4.38
CA ILE A 123 2.52 -11.09 -5.76
C ILE A 123 2.05 -10.02 -6.73
N HIS A 124 0.86 -9.46 -6.51
CA HIS A 124 0.36 -8.30 -7.23
C HIS A 124 -0.26 -7.30 -6.27
N GLY A 125 -0.13 -6.01 -6.61
CA GLY A 125 -0.69 -4.91 -5.84
C GLY A 125 -1.31 -3.84 -6.72
N LEU A 126 -2.28 -3.14 -6.14
CA LEU A 126 -2.93 -1.95 -6.65
C LEU A 126 -2.96 -0.91 -5.54
N ALA A 127 -2.51 0.31 -5.86
CA ALA A 127 -2.76 1.52 -5.07
C ALA A 127 -3.50 2.52 -5.96
N ASN A 128 -4.79 2.73 -5.68
CA ASN A 128 -5.66 3.61 -6.45
C ASN A 128 -5.93 4.89 -5.67
N PHE A 129 -5.70 6.04 -6.30
CA PHE A 129 -5.92 7.39 -5.76
C PHE A 129 -7.02 8.08 -6.55
N PRO A 130 -8.30 7.88 -6.20
CA PRO A 130 -9.44 8.38 -6.97
C PRO A 130 -9.42 9.89 -7.18
N MET A 131 -9.09 10.66 -6.12
CA MET A 131 -9.06 12.12 -6.18
C MET A 131 -7.95 12.67 -7.08
N LEU A 132 -6.89 11.90 -7.30
CA LEU A 132 -5.78 12.26 -8.19
C LEU A 132 -5.96 11.72 -9.60
N ASN A 133 -7.04 10.94 -9.87
CA ASN A 133 -7.25 10.21 -11.12
C ASN A 133 -6.02 9.39 -11.54
N LYS A 134 -5.43 8.68 -10.56
CA LYS A 134 -4.13 8.05 -10.67
C LYS A 134 -4.11 6.72 -9.93
N TYR A 135 -3.50 5.68 -10.53
CA TYR A 135 -3.29 4.41 -9.84
C TYR A 135 -1.98 3.75 -10.23
N TYR A 136 -1.49 2.90 -9.34
CA TYR A 136 -0.23 2.18 -9.45
C TYR A 136 -0.49 0.69 -9.33
N TYR A 137 0.19 -0.11 -10.15
CA TYR A 137 0.12 -1.57 -10.07
C TYR A 137 1.38 -2.20 -10.64
N ASN A 138 1.69 -3.44 -10.23
CA ASN A 138 2.71 -4.21 -10.90
C ASN A 138 2.09 -5.16 -11.94
N GLN A 139 2.63 -5.13 -13.15
CA GLN A 139 2.28 -6.04 -14.25
C GLN A 139 2.92 -7.40 -14.05
N SER A 140 4.14 -7.43 -13.49
CA SER A 140 4.94 -8.61 -13.22
C SER A 140 5.89 -8.34 -12.05
N PRO A 141 6.65 -9.33 -11.56
CA PRO A 141 7.64 -9.09 -10.50
C PRO A 141 8.73 -8.06 -10.83
N LYS A 142 8.92 -7.72 -12.11
CA LYS A 142 9.97 -6.79 -12.59
C LYS A 142 9.43 -5.54 -13.27
N ILE A 143 8.12 -5.40 -13.41
CA ILE A 143 7.51 -4.29 -14.14
C ILE A 143 6.32 -3.76 -13.37
N ALA A 144 6.38 -2.48 -13.02
CA ALA A 144 5.26 -1.74 -12.45
C ALA A 144 4.97 -0.47 -13.26
N TYR A 145 3.74 -0.01 -13.16
CA TYR A 145 3.24 1.14 -13.88
C TYR A 145 2.47 2.08 -12.96
N VAL A 146 2.53 3.36 -13.31
CA VAL A 146 1.51 4.34 -12.94
C VAL A 146 0.63 4.61 -14.16
N VAL A 147 -0.65 4.74 -13.91
CA VAL A 147 -1.64 5.23 -14.89
C VAL A 147 -2.24 6.51 -14.35
N GLU A 148 -2.08 7.58 -15.08
CA GLU A 148 -2.59 8.91 -14.76
C GLU A 148 -3.27 9.50 -16.00
N ASN A 149 -4.50 9.96 -15.87
CA ASN A 149 -5.28 10.48 -16.99
C ASN A 149 -5.27 9.53 -18.21
N LYS A 150 -5.45 8.24 -17.99
CA LYS A 150 -5.42 7.15 -19.00
C LYS A 150 -4.05 6.94 -19.67
N LYS A 151 -3.03 7.69 -19.32
CA LYS A 151 -1.65 7.49 -19.83
C LYS A 151 -0.88 6.58 -18.87
N ARG A 152 -0.24 5.56 -19.41
CA ARG A 152 0.58 4.59 -18.66
C ARG A 152 2.06 4.91 -18.76
N LYS A 153 2.73 4.99 -17.61
CA LYS A 153 4.19 5.19 -17.52
C LYS A 153 4.81 4.09 -16.66
N LYS A 154 5.92 3.51 -17.12
CA LYS A 154 6.70 2.54 -16.35
C LYS A 154 7.33 3.22 -15.14
N LEU A 155 7.26 2.55 -13.99
CA LEU A 155 7.85 3.00 -12.75
C LEU A 155 9.33 2.61 -12.65
N SER A 156 10.11 3.48 -12.05
CA SER A 156 11.51 3.22 -11.68
C SER A 156 11.92 4.16 -10.55
N VAL A 157 12.45 3.59 -9.48
CA VAL A 157 13.03 4.36 -8.37
C VAL A 157 14.28 5.11 -8.83
N ASN A 158 14.69 6.14 -8.09
CA ASN A 158 15.94 6.88 -8.31
C ASN A 158 17.15 6.08 -7.76
N LYS A 159 17.79 5.27 -8.60
CA LYS A 159 18.88 4.39 -8.17
C LYS A 159 20.20 5.12 -7.88
N ASN A 160 20.39 6.29 -8.48
CA ASN A 160 21.69 6.99 -8.52
C ASN A 160 21.82 8.08 -7.44
N VAL A 161 20.84 8.25 -6.57
CA VAL A 161 20.87 9.26 -5.51
C VAL A 161 21.97 8.95 -4.49
N LYS A 162 22.73 9.96 -4.09
CA LYS A 162 23.72 9.88 -3.00
C LYS A 162 23.04 10.17 -1.65
N PHE A 163 23.58 9.61 -0.57
CA PHE A 163 22.95 9.75 0.76
C PHE A 163 22.80 11.22 1.21
N LYS A 164 23.70 12.11 0.85
CA LYS A 164 23.62 13.54 1.18
C LYS A 164 22.45 14.27 0.50
N ASP A 165 21.97 13.73 -0.63
CA ASP A 165 20.96 14.34 -1.49
C ASP A 165 19.61 13.61 -1.43
N ILE A 166 19.43 12.69 -0.45
CA ILE A 166 18.19 11.91 -0.32
C ILE A 166 16.99 12.80 0.02
N LYS A 167 15.87 12.48 -0.60
CA LYS A 167 14.56 13.00 -0.25
C LYS A 167 13.88 11.98 0.64
N LEU A 168 13.78 12.30 1.95
CA LEU A 168 13.23 11.40 2.95
C LEU A 168 11.92 11.93 3.50
N THR A 169 10.93 11.06 3.61
CA THR A 169 9.70 11.30 4.35
C THR A 169 9.50 10.24 5.42
N ALA A 170 8.84 10.59 6.51
CA ALA A 170 8.52 9.66 7.57
C ALA A 170 7.15 9.95 8.19
N GLY A 171 6.42 8.88 8.50
CA GLY A 171 5.15 8.92 9.23
C GLY A 171 5.21 8.05 10.47
N PHE A 172 5.08 8.68 11.63
CA PHE A 172 5.14 8.00 12.92
C PHE A 172 3.76 8.04 13.59
N HIS A 173 2.77 7.46 12.93
CA HIS A 173 1.40 7.40 13.43
C HIS A 173 1.28 6.35 14.54
N GLY A 174 0.45 6.66 15.54
CA GLY A 174 0.13 5.74 16.62
C GLY A 174 1.17 5.68 17.74
N ALA A 175 0.96 4.78 18.67
CA ALA A 175 1.83 4.59 19.82
C ALA A 175 3.13 3.87 19.43
N ILE A 176 4.22 4.62 19.41
CA ILE A 176 5.56 4.06 19.25
C ILE A 176 6.11 3.78 20.64
N SER A 177 6.72 2.60 20.87
CA SER A 177 7.39 2.28 22.13
C SER A 177 8.53 3.27 22.40
N LEU A 178 8.88 3.48 23.68
CA LEU A 178 10.02 4.32 24.07
C LEU A 178 11.32 3.92 23.38
N ASN A 179 11.55 2.61 23.17
CA ASN A 179 12.73 2.12 22.46
C ASN A 179 12.75 2.52 20.99
N GLN A 180 11.58 2.58 20.33
CA GLN A 180 11.47 3.05 18.97
C GLN A 180 11.61 4.57 18.86
N GLN A 181 11.09 5.32 19.84
CA GLN A 181 11.27 6.77 19.92
C GLN A 181 12.74 7.17 20.02
N LYS A 182 13.59 6.38 20.70
CA LYS A 182 15.04 6.61 20.77
C LYS A 182 15.74 6.51 19.40
N LYS A 183 15.16 5.81 18.43
CA LYS A 183 15.69 5.67 17.07
C LYS A 183 15.34 6.87 16.18
N ILE A 184 14.21 7.54 16.44
CA ILE A 184 13.67 8.63 15.62
C ILE A 184 14.57 9.88 15.61
N PRO A 185 15.17 10.34 16.73
CA PRO A 185 15.96 11.58 16.74
C PRO A 185 17.09 11.59 15.70
N LYS A 186 17.71 10.43 15.43
CA LYS A 186 18.76 10.31 14.41
C LYS A 186 18.23 10.55 12.98
N LEU A 187 16.93 10.36 12.76
CA LEU A 187 16.26 10.52 11.46
C LEU A 187 15.66 11.91 11.28
N LEU A 188 15.32 12.63 12.38
CA LEU A 188 14.59 13.90 12.31
C LEU A 188 15.26 14.93 11.40
N LYS A 189 16.60 15.02 11.43
CA LYS A 189 17.38 15.94 10.59
C LYS A 189 17.34 15.58 9.08
N LEU A 190 16.92 14.36 8.76
CA LEU A 190 16.83 13.86 7.39
C LEU A 190 15.41 13.98 6.82
N ILE A 191 14.40 14.21 7.66
CA ILE A 191 13.01 14.34 7.23
C ILE A 191 12.79 15.72 6.64
N GLN A 192 12.48 15.78 5.36
CA GLN A 192 12.34 17.05 4.63
C GLN A 192 10.97 17.19 3.97
N PHE A 193 10.24 16.09 3.82
CA PHE A 193 8.99 16.05 3.06
C PHE A 193 7.85 15.49 3.91
N PRO A 194 6.61 15.97 3.71
CA PRO A 194 5.44 15.45 4.42
C PRO A 194 5.22 13.98 4.06
N CYS A 195 4.77 13.20 5.04
CA CYS A 195 4.29 11.85 4.79
C CYS A 195 2.80 11.89 4.42
N SER A 196 2.46 11.18 3.35
CA SER A 196 1.10 11.10 2.81
C SER A 196 0.72 9.63 2.61
N ASP A 197 0.71 8.87 3.68
CA ASP A 197 0.29 7.46 3.72
C ASP A 197 0.84 6.66 2.51
N ALA A 198 0.02 5.87 1.81
CA ALA A 198 0.44 5.09 0.64
C ALA A 198 0.98 5.94 -0.53
N LEU A 199 0.58 7.22 -0.63
CA LEU A 199 1.09 8.08 -1.70
C LEU A 199 2.61 8.27 -1.60
N SER A 200 3.17 8.32 -0.39
CA SER A 200 4.62 8.40 -0.19
C SER A 200 5.35 7.20 -0.77
N TYR A 201 4.81 5.99 -0.58
CA TYR A 201 5.36 4.77 -1.19
C TYR A 201 5.21 4.77 -2.72
N ALA A 202 4.11 5.30 -3.24
CA ALA A 202 3.91 5.44 -4.67
C ALA A 202 4.90 6.45 -5.29
N GLN A 203 5.20 7.54 -4.59
CA GLN A 203 6.17 8.55 -5.04
C GLN A 203 7.61 8.03 -5.07
N ILE A 204 8.00 7.10 -4.17
CA ILE A 204 9.33 6.47 -4.28
C ILE A 204 9.42 5.61 -5.54
N CYS A 205 8.33 4.92 -5.90
CA CYS A 205 8.26 4.13 -7.13
C CYS A 205 8.35 4.99 -8.41
N GLU A 206 7.98 6.28 -8.33
CA GLU A 206 8.18 7.27 -9.39
C GLU A 206 9.59 7.89 -9.41
N GLY A 207 10.44 7.61 -8.41
CA GLY A 207 11.74 8.26 -8.23
C GLY A 207 11.68 9.70 -7.72
N ARG A 208 10.54 10.13 -7.16
CA ARG A 208 10.33 11.48 -6.61
C ARG A 208 10.83 11.61 -5.17
N ILE A 209 10.71 10.54 -4.39
CA ILE A 209 11.22 10.39 -3.02
C ILE A 209 12.22 9.23 -3.04
N ASP A 210 13.18 9.22 -2.13
CA ASP A 210 14.24 8.23 -2.09
C ASP A 210 14.15 7.29 -0.88
N VAL A 211 13.51 7.76 0.20
CA VAL A 211 13.31 6.98 1.43
C VAL A 211 11.94 7.28 2.03
N VAL A 212 11.22 6.23 2.39
CA VAL A 212 9.97 6.30 3.17
C VAL A 212 10.14 5.45 4.43
N ILE A 213 9.82 6.02 5.59
CA ILE A 213 9.86 5.33 6.88
C ILE A 213 8.50 5.49 7.54
N GLN A 214 7.85 4.36 7.83
CA GLN A 214 6.57 4.39 8.55
C GLN A 214 6.55 3.34 9.66
N CYS A 215 5.68 3.54 10.64
CA CYS A 215 5.49 2.60 11.74
C CYS A 215 4.02 2.15 11.83
N ASN A 216 3.82 1.02 12.53
CA ASN A 216 2.50 0.45 12.83
C ASN A 216 1.63 0.09 11.61
N ASN A 217 2.26 -0.15 10.43
CA ASN A 217 1.54 -0.66 9.27
C ASN A 217 0.83 -1.98 9.60
N LYS A 218 -0.38 -2.13 9.13
CA LYS A 218 -1.09 -3.40 9.07
C LYS A 218 -0.76 -4.10 7.75
N ILE A 219 -1.18 -5.35 7.62
CA ILE A 219 -0.93 -6.10 6.37
C ILE A 219 -1.61 -5.44 5.16
N TRP A 220 -2.77 -4.80 5.36
CA TRP A 220 -3.50 -4.13 4.28
C TRP A 220 -2.86 -2.81 3.85
N ASP A 221 -2.06 -2.15 4.70
CA ASP A 221 -1.32 -0.93 4.36
C ASP A 221 -0.10 -1.25 3.47
N ILE A 222 0.55 -2.41 3.67
CA ILE A 222 1.85 -2.68 3.04
C ILE A 222 1.84 -3.80 1.97
N HIS A 223 1.03 -4.86 2.12
CA HIS A 223 1.00 -5.95 1.14
C HIS A 223 0.72 -5.46 -0.29
N PRO A 224 -0.21 -4.51 -0.52
CA PRO A 224 -0.46 -3.97 -1.86
C PRO A 224 0.75 -3.23 -2.46
N LEU A 225 1.59 -2.65 -1.62
CA LEU A 225 2.71 -1.81 -2.03
C LEU A 225 3.99 -2.61 -2.29
N ILE A 226 4.23 -3.71 -1.56
CA ILE A 226 5.44 -4.55 -1.71
C ILE A 226 5.72 -4.94 -3.17
N PRO A 227 4.78 -5.53 -3.92
CA PRO A 227 5.07 -5.94 -5.30
C PRO A 227 5.26 -4.75 -6.25
N ILE A 228 4.63 -3.60 -6.00
CA ILE A 228 4.82 -2.37 -6.78
C ILE A 228 6.23 -1.80 -6.54
N ILE A 229 6.65 -1.71 -5.26
CA ILE A 229 7.98 -1.22 -4.86
C ILE A 229 9.07 -2.10 -5.46
N ASN A 230 8.98 -3.42 -5.28
CA ASN A 230 9.96 -4.37 -5.78
C ASN A 230 10.07 -4.31 -7.31
N ALA A 231 8.94 -4.28 -8.03
CA ALA A 231 8.90 -4.20 -9.48
C ALA A 231 9.42 -2.87 -10.03
N SER A 232 9.39 -1.80 -9.23
CA SER A 232 10.00 -0.50 -9.55
C SER A 232 11.50 -0.44 -9.25
N GLY A 233 12.06 -1.49 -8.63
CA GLY A 233 13.46 -1.58 -8.24
C GLY A 233 13.79 -1.00 -6.86
N GLY A 234 12.77 -0.66 -6.06
CA GLY A 234 12.92 -0.28 -4.65
C GLY A 234 13.18 -1.48 -3.75
N ILE A 235 13.54 -1.19 -2.51
CA ILE A 235 13.79 -2.18 -1.45
C ILE A 235 12.87 -1.86 -0.30
N VAL A 236 12.16 -2.87 0.20
CA VAL A 236 11.25 -2.76 1.32
C VAL A 236 11.53 -3.84 2.35
N THR A 237 11.76 -3.43 3.61
CA THR A 237 11.93 -4.33 4.76
C THR A 237 11.27 -3.74 6.00
N THR A 238 11.19 -4.53 7.07
CA THR A 238 10.96 -3.96 8.41
C THR A 238 12.20 -3.17 8.87
N TRP A 239 12.07 -2.39 9.96
CA TRP A 239 13.20 -1.68 10.58
C TRP A 239 14.29 -2.65 11.07
N ASP A 240 13.93 -3.90 11.36
CA ASP A 240 14.86 -4.95 11.80
C ASP A 240 15.36 -5.79 10.61
N ASN A 241 15.23 -5.25 9.38
CA ASN A 241 15.68 -5.89 8.13
C ASN A 241 15.03 -7.26 7.86
N GLN A 242 13.79 -7.46 8.33
CA GLN A 242 13.00 -8.66 8.04
C GLN A 242 12.09 -8.43 6.84
N ASN A 243 11.43 -9.49 6.38
CA ASN A 243 10.48 -9.39 5.27
C ASN A 243 9.29 -8.49 5.64
N ALA A 244 9.05 -7.46 4.83
CA ALA A 244 8.00 -6.47 5.04
C ALA A 244 6.57 -7.05 5.04
N LYS A 245 6.35 -8.28 4.57
CA LYS A 245 5.04 -8.96 4.67
C LYS A 245 4.58 -9.17 6.12
N GLN A 246 5.47 -9.05 7.09
CA GLN A 246 5.13 -9.08 8.52
C GLN A 246 4.41 -7.80 8.97
N ALA A 247 4.42 -6.77 8.12
CA ALA A 247 3.92 -5.43 8.45
C ALA A 247 4.65 -4.79 9.64
N GLY A 248 4.01 -3.89 10.38
CA GLY A 248 4.62 -3.18 11.50
C GLY A 248 5.46 -1.97 11.07
N HIS A 249 6.71 -1.91 11.50
CA HIS A 249 7.60 -0.78 11.19
C HIS A 249 8.36 -1.06 9.90
N VAL A 250 8.13 -0.23 8.88
CA VAL A 250 8.61 -0.48 7.52
C VAL A 250 9.52 0.67 7.05
N VAL A 251 10.55 0.29 6.31
CA VAL A 251 11.42 1.22 5.59
C VAL A 251 11.51 0.81 4.12
N VAL A 252 11.35 1.80 3.25
CA VAL A 252 11.53 1.67 1.80
C VAL A 252 12.64 2.58 1.35
N SER A 253 13.49 2.10 0.45
CA SER A 253 14.59 2.88 -0.10
C SER A 253 14.78 2.62 -1.58
N SER A 254 15.28 3.63 -2.29
CA SER A 254 15.51 3.58 -3.74
C SER A 254 16.72 2.71 -4.14
N ASN A 255 17.70 2.48 -3.24
CA ASN A 255 18.85 1.60 -3.50
C ASN A 255 19.42 0.96 -2.23
N LYS A 256 20.25 -0.10 -2.40
CA LYS A 256 20.81 -0.90 -1.32
C LYS A 256 21.71 -0.10 -0.36
N THR A 257 22.50 0.82 -0.90
CA THR A 257 23.45 1.62 -0.11
C THR A 257 22.70 2.54 0.85
N ILE A 258 21.68 3.23 0.35
CA ILE A 258 20.80 4.07 1.19
C ILE A 258 20.06 3.22 2.20
N HIS A 259 19.48 2.10 1.78
CA HIS A 259 18.74 1.19 2.67
C HIS A 259 19.58 0.75 3.86
N LYS A 260 20.81 0.27 3.62
CA LYS A 260 21.76 -0.12 4.68
C LYS A 260 22.07 1.02 5.64
N LYS A 261 22.29 2.25 5.13
CA LYS A 261 22.55 3.42 5.98
C LYS A 261 21.36 3.79 6.85
N ILE A 262 20.15 3.80 6.28
CA ILE A 262 18.91 4.09 7.04
C ILE A 262 18.68 3.02 8.12
N LEU A 263 18.82 1.74 7.80
CA LEU A 263 18.74 0.66 8.81
C LEU A 263 19.77 0.84 9.92
N GLY A 264 20.97 1.34 9.60
CA GLY A 264 21.98 1.69 10.59
C GLY A 264 21.53 2.80 11.57
N LEU A 265 20.80 3.78 11.07
CA LEU A 265 20.23 4.87 11.89
C LEU A 265 19.05 4.42 12.75
N LEU A 266 18.33 3.38 12.30
CA LEU A 266 17.22 2.77 13.03
C LEU A 266 17.67 1.77 14.11
N LYS A 267 18.96 1.47 14.22
CA LYS A 267 19.52 0.68 15.33
C LYS A 267 19.60 1.55 16.59
N PRO A 268 19.38 0.95 17.79
CA PRO A 268 19.50 1.64 19.08
C PRO A 268 20.90 2.25 19.29
#